data_b889b18492e8199d8f534b1dfa685238
#
_entry.id   b889b18492e8199d8f534b1dfa685238
#
_cell.length_a   1.000
_cell.length_b   1.000
_cell.length_c   1.000
_cell.angle_alpha   90.00
_cell.angle_beta   90.00
_cell.angle_gamma   90.00
#
_symmetry.space_group_name_H-M   'P 1'
#
loop_
_entity.id
_entity.type
_entity.pdbx_description
1 polymer ?
#
loop_
_entity_poly.entity_id
_entity_poly.type
_entity_poly.pdbx_seq_one_letter_code
_entity_poly.pdbx_strand_id
1 'polypeptide(L)'
;TIIVLIFAPIFIFIFAPGFYFDPIKKDLSVEVLRIMFPYLALISLVAFAGGIQNSHARFSLPAFTPVVFNLCLIIAVLLIAPKYDMPIFVLAWGVLLAGFLQLLIQIFPLHTLNRLPRPKLNLKNSGLKKFFVLILPAIFAGGIIQINLLVDTIFASLLETGSPTWLYVSDRLIQFPMG
;
A
#
# COMPACT_ATOMS: atom_id res chain seq x y z
N THR A 1 1.84 -9.10 7.42
CA THR A 1 1.54 -7.88 8.21
C THR A 1 2.14 -7.97 9.61
N ILE A 2 1.80 -8.99 10.43
CA ILE A 2 2.24 -9.10 11.84
C ILE A 2 3.77 -9.10 11.98
N ILE A 3 4.48 -9.85 11.15
CA ILE A 3 5.95 -9.91 11.18
C ILE A 3 6.56 -8.51 11.00
N VAL A 4 6.08 -7.73 10.05
CA VAL A 4 6.60 -6.37 9.80
C VAL A 4 6.28 -5.42 10.94
N LEU A 5 5.13 -5.54 11.59
CA LEU A 5 4.79 -4.72 12.76
C LEU A 5 5.77 -4.96 13.93
N ILE A 6 6.19 -6.22 14.14
CA ILE A 6 7.15 -6.58 15.18
C ILE A 6 8.56 -6.12 14.79
N PHE A 7 8.98 -6.38 13.56
CA PHE A 7 10.33 -6.11 13.07
C PHE A 7 10.44 -4.78 12.30
N ALA A 8 9.55 -3.83 12.54
CA ALA A 8 9.52 -2.53 11.85
C ALA A 8 10.88 -1.80 11.84
N PRO A 9 11.69 -1.77 12.93
CA PRO A 9 13.00 -1.12 12.89
C PRO A 9 13.96 -1.75 11.89
N ILE A 10 13.90 -3.08 11.68
CA ILE A 10 14.74 -3.78 10.70
C ILE A 10 14.32 -3.39 9.28
N PHE A 11 13.02 -3.23 9.03
CA PHE A 11 12.54 -2.74 7.74
C PHE A 11 13.02 -1.32 7.45
N ILE A 12 13.00 -0.41 8.42
CA ILE A 12 13.55 0.94 8.25
C ILE A 12 15.05 0.88 7.96
N PHE A 13 15.80 0.01 8.63
CA PHE A 13 17.23 -0.18 8.35
C PHE A 13 17.51 -0.64 6.92
N ILE A 14 16.68 -1.57 6.39
CA ILE A 14 16.88 -2.12 5.04
C ILE A 14 16.44 -1.11 3.96
N PHE A 15 15.30 -0.44 4.14
CA PHE A 15 14.67 0.40 3.11
C PHE A 15 15.09 1.87 3.14
N ALA A 16 15.49 2.37 4.31
CA ALA A 16 15.87 3.77 4.51
C ALA A 16 16.97 3.88 5.59
N PRO A 17 18.19 3.35 5.34
CA PRO A 17 19.26 3.34 6.32
C PRO A 17 19.64 4.74 6.82
N GLY A 18 19.53 5.78 5.99
CA GLY A 18 19.77 7.15 6.41
C GLY A 18 18.82 7.65 7.51
N PHE A 19 17.58 7.15 7.55
CA PHE A 19 16.64 7.47 8.63
C PHE A 19 16.94 6.65 9.89
N TYR A 20 17.50 5.47 9.74
CA TYR A 20 17.85 4.60 10.87
C TYR A 20 18.96 5.20 11.76
N PHE A 21 19.91 5.94 11.17
CA PHE A 21 21.01 6.57 11.89
C PHE A 21 20.63 7.89 12.60
N ASP A 22 19.47 8.47 12.28
CA ASP A 22 18.90 9.61 12.97
C ASP A 22 17.82 9.12 13.95
N PRO A 23 18.03 9.23 15.29
CA PRO A 23 17.09 8.68 16.28
C PRO A 23 15.67 9.23 16.13
N ILE A 24 15.52 10.52 15.83
CA ILE A 24 14.22 11.16 15.70
C ILE A 24 13.48 10.63 14.46
N LYS A 25 14.19 10.56 13.31
CA LYS A 25 13.61 10.06 12.05
C LYS A 25 13.30 8.56 12.14
N LYS A 26 14.15 7.79 12.82
CA LYS A 26 13.95 6.35 13.04
C LYS A 26 12.67 6.10 13.81
N ASP A 27 12.50 6.70 14.97
CA ASP A 27 11.35 6.45 15.83
C ASP A 27 10.05 6.87 15.12
N LEU A 28 10.05 8.05 14.50
CA LEU A 28 8.93 8.53 13.71
C LEU A 28 8.59 7.57 12.55
N SER A 29 9.59 7.12 11.81
CA SER A 29 9.38 6.21 10.66
C SER A 29 8.84 4.85 11.10
N VAL A 30 9.33 4.32 12.24
CA VAL A 30 8.86 3.04 12.80
C VAL A 30 7.40 3.15 13.22
N GLU A 31 7.01 4.23 13.90
CA GLU A 31 5.62 4.44 14.32
C GLU A 31 4.68 4.60 13.13
N VAL A 32 5.04 5.44 12.16
CA VAL A 32 4.27 5.64 10.93
C VAL A 32 4.14 4.33 10.16
N LEU A 33 5.22 3.56 10.02
CA LEU A 33 5.19 2.26 9.36
C LEU A 33 4.22 1.31 10.07
N ARG A 34 4.24 1.25 11.40
CA ARG A 34 3.34 0.40 12.19
C ARG A 34 1.86 0.76 11.97
N ILE A 35 1.54 2.05 11.88
CA ILE A 35 0.18 2.51 11.62
C ILE A 35 -0.25 2.17 10.20
N MET A 36 0.62 2.41 9.21
CA MET A 36 0.26 2.25 7.79
C MET A 36 0.29 0.79 7.31
N PHE A 37 1.15 -0.05 7.87
CA PHE A 37 1.40 -1.39 7.33
C PHE A 37 0.17 -2.32 7.31
N PRO A 38 -0.79 -2.25 8.25
CA PRO A 38 -2.04 -3.00 8.15
C PRO A 38 -2.85 -2.73 6.89
N TYR A 39 -2.68 -1.53 6.28
CA TYR A 39 -3.27 -1.20 4.98
C TYR A 39 -2.90 -2.23 3.90
N LEU A 40 -1.71 -2.81 3.93
CA LEU A 40 -1.30 -3.83 2.96
C LEU A 40 -2.22 -5.07 2.97
N ALA A 41 -2.69 -5.48 4.15
CA ALA A 41 -3.68 -6.56 4.25
C ALA A 41 -5.03 -6.13 3.68
N LEU A 42 -5.47 -4.90 3.98
CA LEU A 42 -6.74 -4.36 3.49
C LEU A 42 -6.73 -4.24 1.97
N ILE A 43 -5.69 -3.64 1.38
CA ILE A 43 -5.61 -3.47 -0.07
C ILE A 43 -5.49 -4.82 -0.81
N SER A 44 -4.86 -5.83 -0.20
CA SER A 44 -4.83 -7.18 -0.76
C SER A 44 -6.24 -7.79 -0.82
N LEU A 45 -7.06 -7.59 0.20
CA LEU A 45 -8.46 -8.02 0.20
C LEU A 45 -9.29 -7.22 -0.81
N VAL A 46 -9.06 -5.91 -0.93
CA VAL A 46 -9.69 -5.05 -1.94
C VAL A 46 -9.36 -5.53 -3.35
N ALA A 47 -8.09 -5.82 -3.63
CA ALA A 47 -7.64 -6.33 -4.93
C ALA A 47 -8.28 -7.70 -5.24
N PHE A 48 -8.36 -8.59 -4.25
CA PHE A 48 -9.04 -9.88 -4.38
C PHE A 48 -10.53 -9.72 -4.67
N ALA A 49 -11.21 -8.83 -3.94
CA ALA A 49 -12.61 -8.50 -4.17
C ALA A 49 -12.86 -7.91 -5.56
N GLY A 50 -11.98 -7.01 -6.00
CA GLY A 50 -11.99 -6.44 -7.35
C GLY A 50 -11.78 -7.50 -8.43
N GLY A 51 -10.88 -8.44 -8.22
CA GLY A 51 -10.66 -9.57 -9.12
C GLY A 51 -11.92 -10.44 -9.32
N ILE A 52 -12.67 -10.72 -8.24
CA ILE A 52 -13.94 -11.43 -8.32
C ILE A 52 -14.97 -10.61 -9.12
N GLN A 53 -15.08 -9.30 -8.88
CA GLN A 53 -16.01 -8.43 -9.60
C GLN A 53 -15.68 -8.36 -11.09
N ASN A 54 -14.38 -8.20 -11.41
CA ASN A 54 -13.91 -8.17 -12.81
C ASN A 54 -14.23 -9.48 -13.55
N SER A 55 -14.15 -10.65 -12.88
CA SER A 55 -14.52 -11.93 -13.48
C SER A 55 -16.03 -12.05 -13.78
N HIS A 56 -16.85 -11.18 -13.17
CA HIS A 56 -18.30 -11.08 -13.43
C HIS A 56 -18.66 -9.83 -14.27
N ALA A 57 -17.68 -9.28 -15.00
CA ALA A 57 -17.84 -8.08 -15.84
C ALA A 57 -18.31 -6.82 -15.07
N ARG A 58 -18.01 -6.72 -13.78
CA ARG A 58 -18.31 -5.55 -12.95
C ARG A 58 -17.03 -4.76 -12.68
N PHE A 59 -16.72 -3.80 -13.52
CA PHE A 59 -15.47 -3.04 -13.47
C PHE A 59 -15.57 -1.69 -12.75
N SER A 60 -16.77 -1.13 -12.60
CA SER A 60 -16.96 0.24 -12.13
C SER A 60 -16.43 0.50 -10.71
N LEU A 61 -16.78 -0.36 -9.75
CA LEU A 61 -16.34 -0.18 -8.36
C LEU A 61 -14.86 -0.48 -8.15
N PRO A 62 -14.27 -1.55 -8.72
CA PRO A 62 -12.82 -1.72 -8.70
C PRO A 62 -12.07 -0.53 -9.28
N ALA A 63 -12.53 0.04 -10.40
CA ALA A 63 -11.92 1.23 -11.00
C ALA A 63 -12.09 2.51 -10.14
N PHE A 64 -13.13 2.60 -9.32
CA PHE A 64 -13.38 3.73 -8.44
C PHE A 64 -12.56 3.67 -7.13
N THR A 65 -12.01 2.52 -6.79
CA THR A 65 -11.24 2.31 -5.54
C THR A 65 -10.10 3.32 -5.33
N PRO A 66 -9.26 3.65 -6.32
CA PRO A 66 -8.20 4.66 -6.15
C PRO A 66 -8.74 6.06 -5.84
N VAL A 67 -9.92 6.41 -6.35
CA VAL A 67 -10.57 7.69 -6.07
C VAL A 67 -10.90 7.81 -4.59
N VAL A 68 -11.44 6.76 -3.98
CA VAL A 68 -11.74 6.71 -2.54
C VAL A 68 -10.47 6.94 -1.72
N PHE A 69 -9.36 6.28 -2.09
CA PHE A 69 -8.08 6.47 -1.43
C PHE A 69 -7.61 7.93 -1.48
N ASN A 70 -7.61 8.51 -2.68
CA ASN A 70 -7.17 9.89 -2.86
C ASN A 70 -8.07 10.89 -2.12
N LEU A 71 -9.39 10.71 -2.14
CA LEU A 71 -10.33 11.56 -1.39
C LEU A 71 -10.06 11.49 0.12
N CYS A 72 -9.82 10.31 0.68
CA CYS A 72 -9.47 10.17 2.09
C CYS A 72 -8.19 10.94 2.43
N LEU A 73 -7.16 10.85 1.60
CA LEU A 73 -5.91 11.57 1.82
C LEU A 73 -6.07 13.08 1.67
N ILE A 74 -6.81 13.55 0.67
CA ILE A 74 -7.11 14.98 0.48
C ILE A 74 -7.84 15.53 1.71
N ILE A 75 -8.86 14.83 2.20
CA ILE A 75 -9.60 15.21 3.40
C ILE A 75 -8.66 15.23 4.62
N ALA A 76 -7.84 14.20 4.78
CA ALA A 76 -6.87 14.11 5.87
C ALA A 76 -5.90 15.30 5.86
N VAL A 77 -5.33 15.64 4.69
CA VAL A 77 -4.36 16.74 4.54
C VAL A 77 -4.99 18.10 4.74
N LEU A 78 -6.13 18.36 4.09
CA LEU A 78 -6.70 19.72 4.04
C LEU A 78 -7.52 20.06 5.28
N LEU A 79 -8.24 19.10 5.85
CA LEU A 79 -9.20 19.37 6.92
C LEU A 79 -8.72 18.91 8.30
N ILE A 80 -7.90 17.88 8.38
CA ILE A 80 -7.53 17.27 9.66
C ILE A 80 -6.09 17.63 10.03
N ALA A 81 -5.14 17.44 9.14
CA ALA A 81 -3.72 17.64 9.39
C ALA A 81 -3.35 19.04 9.94
N PRO A 82 -3.97 20.16 9.50
CA PRO A 82 -3.65 21.48 10.03
C PRO A 82 -4.01 21.68 11.51
N LYS A 83 -4.79 20.78 12.10
CA LYS A 83 -5.23 20.86 13.51
C LYS A 83 -4.32 20.10 14.48
N TYR A 84 -3.28 19.43 13.97
CA TYR A 84 -2.40 18.58 14.75
C TYR A 84 -0.95 19.00 14.58
N ASP A 85 -0.18 18.94 15.68
CA ASP A 85 1.24 19.31 15.70
C ASP A 85 2.11 18.37 14.85
N MET A 86 1.67 17.12 14.69
CA MET A 86 2.36 16.11 13.88
C MET A 86 1.48 15.59 12.74
N PRO A 87 1.39 16.32 11.62
CA PRO A 87 0.50 16.00 10.49
C PRO A 87 0.73 14.62 9.87
N ILE A 88 1.93 14.07 9.99
CA ILE A 88 2.30 12.78 9.40
C ILE A 88 1.48 11.62 9.97
N PHE A 89 1.13 11.67 11.26
CA PHE A 89 0.27 10.64 11.86
C PHE A 89 -1.16 10.71 11.32
N VAL A 90 -1.65 11.91 11.03
CA VAL A 90 -2.97 12.10 10.42
C VAL A 90 -3.00 11.43 9.05
N LEU A 91 -1.94 11.59 8.26
CA LEU A 91 -1.79 10.92 6.96
C LEU A 91 -1.73 9.40 7.11
N ALA A 92 -0.95 8.90 8.07
CA ALA A 92 -0.81 7.48 8.33
C ALA A 92 -2.16 6.82 8.67
N TRP A 93 -2.94 7.45 9.56
CA TRP A 93 -4.30 7.01 9.87
C TRP A 93 -5.26 7.19 8.71
N GLY A 94 -5.08 8.24 7.91
CA GLY A 94 -5.83 8.48 6.67
C GLY A 94 -5.67 7.33 5.66
N VAL A 95 -4.45 6.83 5.48
CA VAL A 95 -4.17 5.64 4.64
C VAL A 95 -4.91 4.41 5.15
N LEU A 96 -4.85 4.15 6.46
CA LEU A 96 -5.51 2.99 7.04
C LEU A 96 -7.04 3.09 6.91
N LEU A 97 -7.61 4.27 7.19
CA LEU A 97 -9.04 4.54 7.04
C LEU A 97 -9.48 4.36 5.58
N ALA A 98 -8.69 4.86 4.63
CA ALA A 98 -8.94 4.67 3.21
C ALA A 98 -9.04 3.20 2.84
N GLY A 99 -8.12 2.35 3.35
CA GLY A 99 -8.16 0.90 3.13
C GLY A 99 -9.44 0.25 3.66
N PHE A 100 -9.90 0.66 4.84
CA PHE A 100 -11.19 0.19 5.38
C PHE A 100 -12.37 0.60 4.50
N LEU A 101 -12.43 1.86 4.09
CA LEU A 101 -13.52 2.37 3.23
C LEU A 101 -13.51 1.68 1.86
N GLN A 102 -12.33 1.50 1.26
CA GLN A 102 -12.19 0.74 0.01
C GLN A 102 -12.73 -0.69 0.16
N LEU A 103 -12.40 -1.38 1.24
CA LEU A 103 -12.87 -2.74 1.49
C LEU A 103 -14.39 -2.77 1.70
N LEU A 104 -14.96 -1.84 2.47
CA LEU A 104 -16.40 -1.74 2.69
C LEU A 104 -17.17 -1.56 1.39
N ILE A 105 -16.70 -0.67 0.51
CA ILE A 105 -17.31 -0.42 -0.80
C ILE A 105 -17.27 -1.69 -1.67
N GLN A 106 -16.22 -2.49 -1.57
CA GLN A 106 -16.06 -3.72 -2.35
C GLN A 106 -16.92 -4.89 -1.82
N ILE A 107 -17.23 -4.92 -0.52
CA ILE A 107 -18.06 -5.98 0.09
C ILE A 107 -19.49 -5.95 -0.44
N PHE A 108 -20.07 -4.77 -0.63
CA PHE A 108 -21.45 -4.62 -1.07
C PHE A 108 -21.77 -5.37 -2.39
N PRO A 109 -21.02 -5.17 -3.50
CA PRO A 109 -21.26 -5.91 -4.74
C PRO A 109 -20.99 -7.42 -4.60
N LEU A 110 -20.05 -7.83 -3.76
CA LEU A 110 -19.80 -9.26 -3.51
C LEU A 110 -20.99 -9.92 -2.82
N HIS A 111 -21.65 -9.20 -1.92
CA HIS A 111 -22.87 -9.67 -1.28
C HIS A 111 -24.00 -9.84 -2.31
N THR A 112 -24.21 -8.84 -3.19
CA THR A 112 -25.26 -8.91 -4.24
C THR A 112 -25.00 -10.03 -5.26
N LEU A 113 -23.73 -10.39 -5.46
CA LEU A 113 -23.33 -11.51 -6.32
C LEU A 113 -23.44 -12.89 -5.62
N ASN A 114 -23.77 -12.93 -4.32
CA ASN A 114 -23.68 -14.15 -3.50
C ASN A 114 -22.29 -14.82 -3.56
N ARG A 115 -21.23 -14.02 -3.69
CA ARG A 115 -19.82 -14.45 -3.86
C ARG A 115 -18.92 -13.95 -2.74
N LEU A 116 -19.47 -13.73 -1.53
CA LEU A 116 -18.63 -13.41 -0.38
C LEU A 116 -17.62 -14.54 -0.15
N PRO A 117 -16.33 -14.24 -0.17
CA PRO A 117 -15.30 -15.24 0.02
C PRO A 117 -15.38 -15.79 1.45
N ARG A 118 -15.47 -17.11 1.57
CA ARG A 118 -15.35 -17.81 2.85
C ARG A 118 -13.93 -18.32 2.97
N PRO A 119 -13.17 -17.94 4.00
CA PRO A 119 -11.82 -18.44 4.18
C PRO A 119 -11.82 -19.94 4.37
N LYS A 120 -11.18 -20.67 3.47
CA LYS A 120 -10.97 -22.11 3.54
C LYS A 120 -9.49 -22.40 3.31
N LEU A 121 -8.84 -22.95 4.30
CA LEU A 121 -7.47 -23.44 4.20
C LEU A 121 -7.45 -24.85 3.58
N ASN A 122 -7.40 -24.90 2.24
CA ASN A 122 -7.24 -26.15 1.50
C ASN A 122 -5.99 -26.08 0.62
N LEU A 123 -4.85 -26.45 1.18
CA LEU A 123 -3.56 -26.41 0.49
C LEU A 123 -3.42 -27.46 -0.64
N LYS A 124 -4.32 -28.46 -0.68
CA LYS A 124 -4.30 -29.53 -1.69
C LYS A 124 -5.11 -29.18 -2.95
N ASN A 125 -5.69 -27.99 -3.03
CA ASN A 125 -6.49 -27.58 -4.18
C ASN A 125 -5.58 -27.40 -5.43
N SER A 126 -5.92 -28.07 -6.52
CA SER A 126 -5.21 -27.97 -7.82
C SER A 126 -5.18 -26.53 -8.37
N GLY A 127 -6.20 -25.72 -8.05
CA GLY A 127 -6.24 -24.30 -8.38
C GLY A 127 -5.13 -23.47 -7.76
N LEU A 128 -4.69 -23.83 -6.53
CA LEU A 128 -3.54 -23.16 -5.87
C LEU A 128 -2.25 -23.38 -6.64
N LYS A 129 -1.98 -24.60 -7.09
CA LYS A 129 -0.77 -24.87 -7.89
C LYS A 129 -0.78 -24.06 -9.20
N LYS A 130 -1.91 -24.01 -9.88
CA LYS A 130 -2.05 -23.20 -11.11
C LYS A 130 -1.89 -21.71 -10.83
N PHE A 131 -2.43 -21.20 -9.73
CA PHE A 131 -2.26 -19.82 -9.28
C PHE A 131 -0.79 -19.48 -9.06
N PHE A 132 -0.03 -20.31 -8.32
CA PHE A 132 1.39 -20.07 -8.07
C PHE A 132 2.23 -20.10 -9.35
N VAL A 133 1.94 -21.00 -10.26
CA VAL A 133 2.64 -21.06 -11.55
C VAL A 133 2.41 -19.80 -12.39
N LEU A 134 1.22 -19.23 -12.35
CA LEU A 134 0.89 -18.01 -13.09
C LEU A 134 1.41 -16.74 -12.43
N ILE A 135 1.40 -16.67 -11.08
CA ILE A 135 1.79 -15.45 -10.37
C ILE A 135 3.31 -15.30 -10.26
N LEU A 136 4.07 -16.40 -10.26
CA LEU A 136 5.52 -16.38 -10.09
C LEU A 136 6.24 -15.54 -11.16
N PRO A 137 5.99 -15.69 -12.47
CA PRO A 137 6.57 -14.83 -13.50
C PRO A 137 6.17 -13.36 -13.34
N ALA A 138 4.93 -13.09 -12.92
CA ALA A 138 4.45 -11.72 -12.69
C ALA A 138 5.15 -11.04 -11.49
N ILE A 139 5.43 -11.81 -10.42
CA ILE A 139 6.23 -11.32 -9.28
C ILE A 139 7.65 -10.97 -9.72
N PHE A 140 8.30 -11.81 -10.54
CA PHE A 140 9.63 -11.52 -11.06
C PHE A 140 9.64 -10.29 -11.96
N ALA A 141 8.69 -10.17 -12.89
CA ALA A 141 8.60 -9.02 -13.80
C ALA A 141 8.34 -7.70 -13.03
N GLY A 142 7.42 -7.69 -12.06
CA GLY A 142 7.17 -6.53 -11.21
C GLY A 142 8.30 -6.25 -10.21
N GLY A 143 8.98 -7.29 -9.75
CA GLY A 143 10.06 -7.19 -8.78
C GLY A 143 11.27 -6.42 -9.28
N ILE A 144 11.62 -6.52 -10.55
CA ILE A 144 12.76 -5.81 -11.14
C ILE A 144 12.57 -4.29 -11.02
N ILE A 145 11.40 -3.79 -11.37
CA ILE A 145 11.07 -2.36 -11.25
C ILE A 145 11.14 -1.92 -9.78
N GLN A 146 10.65 -2.76 -8.88
CA GLN A 146 10.63 -2.48 -7.45
C GLN A 146 12.02 -2.45 -6.81
N ILE A 147 12.97 -3.26 -7.34
CA ILE A 147 14.37 -3.24 -6.89
C ILE A 147 15.02 -1.89 -7.23
N ASN A 148 14.80 -1.36 -8.43
CA ASN A 148 15.31 -0.04 -8.79
C ASN A 148 14.79 1.04 -7.84
N LEU A 149 13.47 1.10 -7.61
CA LEU A 149 12.86 2.04 -6.67
C LEU A 149 13.40 1.88 -5.24
N LEU A 150 13.70 0.65 -4.83
CA LEU A 150 14.30 0.38 -3.52
C LEU A 150 15.72 0.97 -3.44
N VAL A 151 16.56 0.71 -4.44
CA VAL A 151 17.93 1.24 -4.51
C VAL A 151 17.91 2.76 -4.49
N ASP A 152 17.06 3.39 -5.29
CA ASP A 152 16.90 4.84 -5.33
C ASP A 152 16.46 5.39 -3.98
N THR A 153 15.53 4.73 -3.29
CA THR A 153 15.06 5.13 -1.96
C THR A 153 16.17 5.02 -0.92
N ILE A 154 16.97 3.95 -0.96
CA ILE A 154 18.11 3.75 -0.06
C ILE A 154 19.11 4.91 -0.22
N PHE A 155 19.52 5.22 -1.45
CA PHE A 155 20.45 6.31 -1.71
C PHE A 155 19.86 7.66 -1.32
N ALA A 156 18.61 7.94 -1.68
CA ALA A 156 17.94 9.19 -1.33
C ALA A 156 17.81 9.38 0.19
N SER A 157 17.67 8.29 0.96
CA SER A 157 17.61 8.36 2.43
C SER A 157 18.92 8.79 3.08
N LEU A 158 20.06 8.58 2.40
CA LEU A 158 21.39 8.95 2.87
C LEU A 158 21.76 10.41 2.52
N LEU A 159 20.98 11.06 1.68
CA LEU A 159 21.17 12.45 1.25
C LEU A 159 20.45 13.42 2.22
N GLU A 160 20.45 14.71 1.85
CA GLU A 160 19.81 15.76 2.65
C GLU A 160 18.32 15.50 2.87
N THR A 161 17.80 16.06 3.97
CA THR A 161 16.37 15.93 4.32
C THR A 161 15.49 16.48 3.22
N GLY A 162 14.58 15.68 2.69
CA GLY A 162 13.70 16.02 1.57
C GLY A 162 14.04 15.26 0.28
N SER A 163 15.26 14.73 0.12
CA SER A 163 15.68 14.02 -1.09
C SER A 163 14.75 12.88 -1.54
N PRO A 164 14.22 12.03 -0.64
CA PRO A 164 13.24 11.01 -1.03
C PRO A 164 11.95 11.62 -1.60
N THR A 165 11.52 12.75 -1.06
CA THR A 165 10.31 13.44 -1.53
C THR A 165 10.57 14.06 -2.92
N TRP A 166 11.70 14.68 -3.13
CA TRP A 166 12.07 15.27 -4.43
C TRP A 166 12.18 14.18 -5.51
N LEU A 167 12.81 13.06 -5.19
CA LEU A 167 12.89 11.91 -6.08
C LEU A 167 11.50 11.43 -6.51
N TYR A 168 10.61 11.21 -5.52
CA TYR A 168 9.24 10.79 -5.77
C TYR A 168 8.46 11.76 -6.65
N VAL A 169 8.56 13.07 -6.40
CA VAL A 169 7.88 14.09 -7.20
C VAL A 169 8.43 14.12 -8.63
N SER A 170 9.76 14.03 -8.79
CA SER A 170 10.41 13.98 -10.11
C SER A 170 9.93 12.77 -10.92
N ASP A 171 9.87 11.59 -10.32
CA ASP A 171 9.35 10.39 -10.98
C ASP A 171 7.90 10.57 -11.42
N ARG A 172 7.06 11.17 -10.60
CA ARG A 172 5.66 11.44 -10.96
C ARG A 172 5.54 12.43 -12.12
N LEU A 173 6.38 13.47 -12.15
CA LEU A 173 6.38 14.43 -13.25
C LEU A 173 6.84 13.79 -14.57
N ILE A 174 7.83 12.89 -14.53
CA ILE A 174 8.30 12.16 -15.72
C ILE A 174 7.23 11.19 -16.23
N GLN A 175 6.51 10.54 -15.33
CA GLN A 175 5.45 9.58 -15.69
C GLN A 175 4.19 10.27 -16.24
N PHE A 176 3.93 11.52 -15.88
CA PHE A 176 2.72 12.25 -16.29
C PHE A 176 2.50 12.31 -17.81
N PRO A 177 3.49 12.61 -18.65
CA PRO A 177 3.31 12.61 -20.11
C PRO A 177 3.32 11.21 -20.74
N MET A 178 3.69 10.14 -20.00
CA MET A 178 3.76 8.78 -20.52
C MET A 178 2.56 7.91 -20.11
N GLY A 179 1.70 8.38 -19.21
CA GLY A 179 0.47 7.72 -18.76
C GLY A 179 -0.75 8.27 -19.45
#